data_8f8759072608c3758570729c347843cd
#
_entry.id   8f8759072608c3758570729c347843cd
#
_cell.length_a   1.000
_cell.length_b   1.000
_cell.length_c   1.000
_cell.angle_alpha   90.00
_cell.angle_beta   90.00
_cell.angle_gamma   90.00
#
_symmetry.space_group_name_H-M   'P 1'
#
loop_
_entity.id
_entity.type
_entity.pdbx_description
1 polymer ?
#
loop_
_entity_poly.entity_id
_entity_poly.type
_entity_poly.pdbx_seq_one_letter_code
_entity_poly.pdbx_strand_id
1 'polypeptide(L)'
;MIKKQAVELYAILRELKNGSMSKEGITAFILMRLKLKVVFDEFETIKIDISKETKPEDFKEGDDVTEWNTIFQSAINEWLNEEIETIDTHILSNEDLIELVNKNDLVGWMQDKLFEKLIK
;
A
#
# COMPACT_ATOMS: atom_id res chain seq x y z
N MET A 1 -12.06 -2.34 -5.58
CA MET A 1 -10.62 -2.14 -5.34
C MET A 1 -9.93 -3.49 -5.21
N ILE A 2 -8.80 -3.67 -5.82
CA ILE A 2 -7.98 -4.87 -5.61
C ILE A 2 -6.96 -4.64 -4.52
N LYS A 3 -6.47 -5.72 -3.91
CA LYS A 3 -5.47 -5.66 -2.82
C LYS A 3 -4.22 -4.89 -3.21
N LYS A 4 -3.76 -5.03 -4.45
CA LYS A 4 -2.59 -4.30 -4.97
C LYS A 4 -2.72 -2.79 -4.80
N GLN A 5 -3.90 -2.23 -5.10
CA GLN A 5 -4.15 -0.79 -4.98
C GLN A 5 -4.02 -0.33 -3.52
N ALA A 6 -4.57 -1.10 -2.58
CA ALA A 6 -4.47 -0.79 -1.15
C ALA A 6 -3.03 -0.88 -0.63
N VAL A 7 -2.30 -1.91 -1.03
CA VAL A 7 -0.90 -2.11 -0.64
C VAL A 7 -0.01 -0.99 -1.14
N GLU A 8 -0.13 -0.63 -2.41
CA GLU A 8 0.68 0.43 -3.02
C GLU A 8 0.38 1.80 -2.40
N LEU A 9 -0.90 2.10 -2.16
CA LEU A 9 -1.27 3.37 -1.55
C LEU A 9 -0.76 3.46 -0.11
N TYR A 10 -0.92 2.41 0.68
CA TYR A 10 -0.39 2.40 2.06
C TYR A 10 1.13 2.59 2.08
N ALA A 11 1.86 1.96 1.18
CA ALA A 11 3.32 2.11 1.11
C ALA A 11 3.75 3.57 0.92
N ILE A 12 2.93 4.36 0.21
CA ILE A 12 3.17 5.79 0.04
C ILE A 12 2.79 6.57 1.30
N LEU A 13 1.63 6.26 1.88
CA LEU A 13 1.04 7.07 2.95
C LEU A 13 1.62 6.81 4.33
N ARG A 14 2.21 5.65 4.57
CA ARG A 14 2.63 5.23 5.92
C ARG A 14 3.65 6.15 6.58
N GLU A 15 4.50 6.80 5.79
CA GLU A 15 5.56 7.68 6.29
C GLU A 15 5.15 9.16 6.33
N LEU A 16 3.94 9.49 5.86
CA LEU A 16 3.50 10.88 5.77
C LEU A 16 3.02 11.40 7.13
N LYS A 17 3.41 12.64 7.43
CA LYS A 17 2.99 13.37 8.62
C LYS A 17 1.78 14.24 8.29
N ASN A 18 0.85 14.36 9.23
CA ASN A 18 -0.41 15.10 9.03
C ASN A 18 -0.24 16.60 8.81
N GLY A 19 0.77 17.22 9.43
CA GLY A 19 0.96 18.66 9.33
C GLY A 19 -0.17 19.48 9.97
N SER A 20 -0.51 20.58 9.32
CA SER A 20 -1.54 21.54 9.79
C SER A 20 -2.90 21.31 9.13
N MET A 21 -3.22 20.10 8.76
CA MET A 21 -4.54 19.77 8.22
C MET A 21 -5.64 20.07 9.24
N SER A 22 -6.86 20.27 8.76
CA SER A 22 -8.03 20.42 9.62
C SER A 22 -8.21 19.18 10.51
N LYS A 23 -8.90 19.36 11.63
CA LYS A 23 -9.22 18.24 12.53
C LYS A 23 -9.96 17.12 11.80
N GLU A 24 -10.91 17.48 10.94
CA GLU A 24 -11.66 16.52 10.11
C GLU A 24 -10.73 15.77 9.14
N GLY A 25 -9.83 16.50 8.50
CA GLY A 25 -8.87 15.93 7.56
C GLY A 25 -7.92 14.96 8.26
N ILE A 26 -7.39 15.32 9.42
CA ILE A 26 -6.51 14.44 10.20
C ILE A 26 -7.24 13.15 10.58
N THR A 27 -8.46 13.27 11.10
CA THR A 27 -9.25 12.09 11.50
C THR A 27 -9.55 11.19 10.31
N ALA A 28 -10.01 11.75 9.20
CA ALA A 28 -10.31 10.99 7.97
C ALA A 28 -9.06 10.31 7.44
N PHE A 29 -7.94 11.01 7.41
CA PHE A 29 -6.66 10.48 6.93
C PHE A 29 -6.18 9.29 7.79
N ILE A 30 -6.23 9.42 9.10
CA ILE A 30 -5.82 8.36 10.03
C ILE A 30 -6.72 7.13 9.86
N LEU A 31 -8.04 7.30 9.80
CA LEU A 31 -8.99 6.18 9.67
C LEU A 31 -8.80 5.45 8.33
N MET A 32 -8.65 6.19 7.24
CA MET A 32 -8.36 5.59 5.94
C MET A 32 -7.06 4.81 5.96
N ARG A 33 -5.99 5.41 6.49
CA ARG A 33 -4.68 4.78 6.55
C ARG A 33 -4.70 3.49 7.39
N LEU A 34 -5.47 3.46 8.47
CA LEU A 34 -5.64 2.24 9.27
C LEU A 34 -6.32 1.12 8.49
N LYS A 35 -7.32 1.44 7.68
CA LYS A 35 -7.98 0.45 6.82
C LYS A 35 -7.03 -0.13 5.77
N LEU A 36 -6.23 0.72 5.15
CA LEU A 36 -5.21 0.29 4.19
C LEU A 36 -4.13 -0.56 4.86
N LYS A 37 -3.77 -0.22 6.09
CA LYS A 37 -2.77 -0.95 6.88
C LYS A 37 -3.15 -2.41 7.08
N VAL A 38 -4.41 -2.71 7.30
CA VAL A 38 -4.88 -4.09 7.46
C VAL A 38 -4.50 -4.95 6.24
N VAL A 39 -4.75 -4.43 5.05
CA VAL A 39 -4.40 -5.13 3.80
C VAL A 39 -2.89 -5.25 3.64
N PHE A 40 -2.17 -4.19 3.95
CA PHE A 40 -0.70 -4.18 3.87
C PHE A 40 -0.07 -5.20 4.82
N ASP A 41 -0.55 -5.29 6.05
CA ASP A 41 -0.05 -6.24 7.05
C ASP A 41 -0.34 -7.69 6.60
N GLU A 42 -1.50 -7.94 6.02
CA GLU A 42 -1.81 -9.25 5.40
C GLU A 42 -0.84 -9.57 4.28
N PHE A 43 -0.51 -8.59 3.45
CA PHE A 43 0.46 -8.75 2.37
C PHE A 43 1.84 -9.16 2.90
N GLU A 44 2.32 -8.52 3.96
CA GLU A 44 3.60 -8.86 4.58
C GLU A 44 3.61 -10.31 5.10
N THR A 45 2.51 -10.76 5.70
CA THR A 45 2.36 -12.13 6.20
C THR A 45 2.28 -13.13 5.05
N ILE A 46 1.47 -12.84 4.03
CA ILE A 46 1.28 -13.72 2.87
C ILE A 46 2.58 -13.93 2.08
N LYS A 47 3.40 -12.91 1.96
CA LYS A 47 4.70 -13.04 1.28
C LYS A 47 5.57 -14.11 1.95
N ILE A 48 5.59 -14.11 3.28
CA ILE A 48 6.36 -15.08 4.05
C ILE A 48 5.79 -16.50 3.85
N ASP A 49 4.48 -16.64 3.95
CA ASP A 49 3.80 -17.93 3.82
C ASP A 49 3.96 -18.52 2.42
N ILE A 50 3.75 -17.72 1.38
CA ILE A 50 3.90 -18.15 -0.01
C ILE A 50 5.36 -18.52 -0.30
N SER A 51 6.32 -17.75 0.23
CA SER A 51 7.74 -18.06 0.07
C SER A 51 8.08 -19.44 0.62
N LYS A 52 7.53 -19.79 1.79
CA LYS A 52 7.74 -21.12 2.41
C LYS A 52 7.04 -22.24 1.64
N GLU A 53 5.79 -22.02 1.22
CA GLU A 53 5.00 -23.04 0.52
C GLU A 53 5.48 -23.33 -0.89
N THR A 54 6.06 -22.34 -1.57
CA THR A 54 6.54 -22.48 -2.94
C THR A 54 8.01 -22.92 -3.03
N LYS A 55 8.70 -22.99 -1.89
CA LYS A 55 10.11 -23.43 -1.85
C LYS A 55 10.22 -24.86 -2.37
N PRO A 56 11.10 -25.14 -3.36
CA PRO A 56 11.33 -26.49 -3.85
C PRO A 56 11.80 -27.42 -2.71
N GLU A 57 11.29 -28.67 -2.70
CA GLU A 57 11.61 -29.65 -1.65
C GLU A 57 13.12 -29.97 -1.57
N ASP A 58 13.78 -29.99 -2.70
CA ASP A 58 15.21 -30.30 -2.84
C ASP A 58 16.09 -29.05 -2.89
N PHE A 59 15.53 -27.87 -2.58
CA PHE A 59 16.29 -26.63 -2.61
C PHE A 59 17.36 -26.61 -1.51
N LYS A 60 18.59 -26.27 -1.92
CA LYS A 60 19.74 -26.12 -1.03
C LYS A 60 20.32 -24.71 -1.14
N GLU A 61 20.97 -24.26 -0.08
CA GLU A 61 21.66 -22.97 -0.07
C GLU A 61 22.66 -22.91 -1.25
N GLY A 62 22.57 -21.82 -2.02
CA GLY A 62 23.40 -21.59 -3.20
C GLY A 62 22.77 -22.07 -4.50
N ASP A 63 21.63 -22.77 -4.47
CA ASP A 63 20.91 -23.16 -5.68
C ASP A 63 20.32 -21.95 -6.38
N ASP A 64 20.07 -22.08 -7.70
CA ASP A 64 19.40 -21.05 -8.50
C ASP A 64 17.97 -20.86 -8.01
N VAL A 65 17.61 -19.61 -7.68
CA VAL A 65 16.28 -19.24 -7.17
C VAL A 65 15.28 -18.85 -8.27
N THR A 66 15.67 -18.91 -9.54
CA THR A 66 14.84 -18.41 -10.67
C THR A 66 13.49 -19.10 -10.73
N GLU A 67 13.44 -20.43 -10.67
CA GLU A 67 12.19 -21.19 -10.71
C GLU A 67 11.33 -20.90 -9.49
N TRP A 68 11.91 -20.90 -8.31
CA TRP A 68 11.22 -20.56 -7.06
C TRP A 68 10.64 -19.15 -7.14
N ASN A 69 11.44 -18.19 -7.58
CA ASN A 69 11.00 -16.79 -7.71
C ASN A 69 9.83 -16.66 -8.70
N THR A 70 9.86 -17.39 -9.81
CA THR A 70 8.77 -17.36 -10.80
C THR A 70 7.45 -17.84 -10.19
N ILE A 71 7.48 -18.95 -9.46
CA ILE A 71 6.31 -19.51 -8.78
C ILE A 71 5.82 -18.54 -7.69
N PHE A 72 6.74 -18.02 -6.91
CA PHE A 72 6.45 -17.04 -5.85
C PHE A 72 5.76 -15.79 -6.42
N GLN A 73 6.31 -15.20 -7.48
CA GLN A 73 5.75 -14.00 -8.09
C GLN A 73 4.36 -14.25 -8.68
N SER A 74 4.14 -15.41 -9.28
CA SER A 74 2.83 -15.79 -9.80
C SER A 74 1.79 -15.86 -8.69
N ALA A 75 2.13 -16.51 -7.57
CA ALA A 75 1.22 -16.64 -6.43
C ALA A 75 0.95 -15.28 -5.75
N ILE A 76 1.96 -14.44 -5.60
CA ILE A 76 1.82 -13.08 -5.07
C ILE A 76 0.91 -12.24 -5.96
N ASN A 77 1.09 -12.30 -7.28
CA ASN A 77 0.25 -11.56 -8.22
C ASN A 77 -1.21 -12.00 -8.17
N GLU A 78 -1.48 -13.28 -8.02
CA GLU A 78 -2.84 -13.80 -7.82
C GLU A 78 -3.47 -13.17 -6.59
N TRP A 79 -2.77 -13.18 -5.45
CA TRP A 79 -3.25 -12.58 -4.21
C TRP A 79 -3.50 -11.08 -4.35
N LEU A 80 -2.55 -10.35 -4.97
CA LEU A 80 -2.65 -8.91 -5.18
C LEU A 80 -3.82 -8.50 -6.07
N ASN A 81 -4.26 -9.38 -6.98
CA ASN A 81 -5.37 -9.11 -7.89
C ASN A 81 -6.74 -9.47 -7.31
N GLU A 82 -6.80 -10.02 -6.10
CA GLU A 82 -8.07 -10.32 -5.45
C GLU A 82 -8.82 -9.03 -5.08
N GLU A 83 -10.14 -9.05 -5.32
CA GLU A 83 -11.01 -7.94 -4.96
C GLU A 83 -11.23 -7.87 -3.45
N ILE A 84 -11.29 -6.64 -2.95
CA ILE A 84 -11.70 -6.34 -1.57
C ILE A 84 -12.79 -5.29 -1.61
N GLU A 85 -13.51 -5.14 -0.49
CA GLU A 85 -14.45 -4.02 -0.32
C GLU A 85 -13.68 -2.70 -0.53
N THR A 86 -14.27 -1.80 -1.32
CA THR A 86 -13.61 -0.54 -1.65
C THR A 86 -13.41 0.33 -0.41
N ILE A 87 -12.15 0.71 -0.16
CA ILE A 87 -11.80 1.66 0.88
C ILE A 87 -11.92 3.06 0.29
N ASP A 88 -12.74 3.90 0.89
CA ASP A 88 -12.89 5.28 0.43
C ASP A 88 -11.60 6.05 0.74
N THR A 89 -10.93 6.52 -0.32
CA THR A 89 -9.69 7.28 -0.23
C THR A 89 -9.87 8.76 -0.60
N HIS A 90 -10.99 9.12 -1.22
CA HIS A 90 -11.30 10.49 -1.64
C HIS A 90 -11.90 11.29 -0.47
N ILE A 91 -11.09 11.59 0.52
CA ILE A 91 -11.53 12.04 1.84
C ILE A 91 -10.99 13.41 2.26
N LEU A 92 -10.05 13.98 1.50
CA LEU A 92 -9.40 15.24 1.87
C LEU A 92 -9.83 16.40 0.98
N SER A 93 -10.03 17.55 1.61
CA SER A 93 -10.26 18.81 0.90
C SER A 93 -8.97 19.26 0.20
N ASN A 94 -9.12 20.19 -0.74
CA ASN A 94 -7.97 20.78 -1.43
C ASN A 94 -6.99 21.42 -0.43
N GLU A 95 -7.52 22.14 0.56
CA GLU A 95 -6.71 22.80 1.60
C GLU A 95 -5.92 21.79 2.43
N ASP A 96 -6.56 20.69 2.85
CA ASP A 96 -5.90 19.65 3.63
C ASP A 96 -4.82 18.92 2.81
N LEU A 97 -5.06 18.68 1.53
CA LEU A 97 -4.05 18.09 0.64
C LEU A 97 -2.83 18.99 0.47
N ILE A 98 -3.04 20.31 0.33
CA ILE A 98 -1.94 21.28 0.24
C ILE A 98 -1.10 21.23 1.52
N GLU A 99 -1.74 21.20 2.69
CA GLU A 99 -1.03 21.09 3.97
C GLU A 99 -0.23 19.78 4.09
N LEU A 100 -0.82 18.67 3.66
CA LEU A 100 -0.14 17.37 3.66
C LEU A 100 1.10 17.38 2.77
N VAL A 101 0.98 17.90 1.55
CA VAL A 101 2.07 18.02 0.58
C VAL A 101 3.19 18.90 1.13
N ASN A 102 2.86 20.08 1.68
CA ASN A 102 3.83 21.03 2.20
C ASN A 102 4.57 20.47 3.42
N LYS A 103 3.87 19.79 4.31
CA LYS A 103 4.49 19.20 5.52
C LYS A 103 5.54 18.15 5.18
N ASN A 104 5.34 17.42 4.09
CA ASN A 104 6.18 16.28 3.72
C ASN A 104 7.16 16.58 2.58
N ASP A 105 7.23 17.82 2.10
CA ASP A 105 8.11 18.25 1.02
C ASP A 105 8.07 17.32 -0.21
N LEU A 106 6.88 16.95 -0.64
CA LEU A 106 6.69 15.96 -1.68
C LEU A 106 7.04 16.50 -3.07
N VAL A 107 7.70 15.66 -3.88
CA VAL A 107 8.05 15.99 -5.27
C VAL A 107 6.85 15.84 -6.20
N GLY A 108 6.94 16.45 -7.40
CA GLY A 108 5.83 16.61 -8.33
C GLY A 108 4.96 15.40 -8.60
N TRP A 109 5.55 14.25 -8.97
CA TRP A 109 4.77 13.06 -9.27
C TRP A 109 4.01 12.50 -8.05
N MET A 110 4.59 12.68 -6.87
CA MET A 110 3.95 12.26 -5.62
C MET A 110 2.79 13.18 -5.28
N GLN A 111 2.95 14.50 -5.48
CA GLN A 111 1.86 15.47 -5.31
C GLN A 111 0.67 15.11 -6.20
N ASP A 112 0.93 14.89 -7.48
CA ASP A 112 -0.09 14.54 -8.47
C ASP A 112 -0.83 13.26 -8.06
N LYS A 113 -0.10 12.25 -7.61
CA LYS A 113 -0.67 10.98 -7.18
C LYS A 113 -1.57 11.14 -5.95
N LEU A 114 -1.14 11.93 -4.96
CA LEU A 114 -1.94 12.19 -3.76
C LEU A 114 -3.23 12.96 -4.10
N PHE A 115 -3.14 13.98 -4.94
CA PHE A 115 -4.34 14.71 -5.38
C PHE A 115 -5.30 13.79 -6.12
N GLU A 116 -4.80 12.96 -7.03
CA GLU A 116 -5.62 12.00 -7.76
C GLU A 116 -6.36 11.02 -6.82
N LYS A 117 -5.67 10.52 -5.80
CA LYS A 117 -6.18 9.44 -4.94
C LYS A 117 -6.98 9.91 -3.74
N LEU A 118 -6.67 11.08 -3.19
CA LEU A 118 -7.21 11.52 -1.90
C LEU A 118 -8.19 12.69 -1.95
N ILE A 119 -8.27 13.41 -3.05
CA ILE A 119 -9.18 14.57 -3.17
C ILE A 119 -10.64 14.12 -3.12
N LYS A 120 -11.43 14.87 -2.34
CA LYS A 120 -12.88 14.67 -2.28
C LYS A 120 -13.55 14.82 -3.64
#